data_8fc3b1d6788b7c6f50514ad2e21dd86b
#
_entry.id   8fc3b1d6788b7c6f50514ad2e21dd86b
#
_cell.length_a   1.000
_cell.length_b   1.000
_cell.length_c   1.000
_cell.angle_alpha   90.00
_cell.angle_beta   90.00
_cell.angle_gamma   90.00
#
_symmetry.space_group_name_H-M   'P 1'
#
loop_
_entity.id
_entity.type
_entity.pdbx_description
1 polymer ?
#
loop_
_entity_poly.entity_id
_entity_poly.type
_entity_poly.pdbx_seq_one_letter_code
_entity_poly.pdbx_strand_id
1 'polypeptide(L)'
;APFPGIERIIRRQKSLGGMIYVVSHSSDVNILRDYRTHFGMEPDAIYSWDLPEELRKPSTYALEDIMKTYGFSPAQMLVVDDMKPAWEMASKAGVSIAFAAWGRKDYPEIAEEMRDLCDFSFDSTEELEKFLFDTSF
;
A
#
# COMPACT_ATOMS: atom_id res chain seq x y z
N ALA A 1 14.06 8.40 1.07
CA ALA A 1 13.15 9.35 0.40
C ALA A 1 12.08 8.59 -0.39
N PRO A 2 10.86 9.09 -0.42
CA PRO A 2 9.79 8.45 -1.20
C PRO A 2 10.08 8.57 -2.70
N PHE A 3 9.55 7.62 -3.47
CA PHE A 3 9.66 7.70 -4.92
C PHE A 3 8.92 8.94 -5.46
N PRO A 4 9.42 9.56 -6.54
CA PRO A 4 8.74 10.70 -7.15
C PRO A 4 7.29 10.37 -7.51
N GLY A 5 6.38 11.28 -7.22
CA GLY A 5 4.96 11.12 -7.51
C GLY A 5 4.12 10.50 -6.39
N ILE A 6 4.72 9.84 -5.41
CA ILE A 6 3.98 9.25 -4.29
C ILE A 6 3.28 10.33 -3.46
N GLU A 7 3.95 11.44 -3.19
CA GLU A 7 3.36 12.57 -2.46
C GLU A 7 2.06 13.02 -3.12
N ARG A 8 2.06 13.15 -4.43
CA ARG A 8 0.90 13.60 -5.17
C ARG A 8 -0.26 12.63 -5.07
N ILE A 9 0.02 11.34 -5.13
CA ILE A 9 -1.00 10.28 -4.99
C ILE A 9 -1.63 10.35 -3.60
N ILE A 10 -0.81 10.42 -2.56
CA ILE A 10 -1.28 10.47 -1.18
C ILE A 10 -2.13 11.70 -0.92
N ARG A 11 -1.68 12.89 -1.34
CA ARG A 11 -2.42 14.14 -1.19
C ARG A 11 -3.74 14.10 -1.95
N ARG A 12 -3.74 13.54 -3.16
CA ARG A 12 -4.93 13.45 -3.99
C ARG A 12 -5.96 12.52 -3.37
N GLN A 13 -5.51 11.38 -2.86
CA GLN A 13 -6.39 10.42 -2.16
C GLN A 13 -7.06 11.08 -0.97
N LYS A 14 -6.32 11.79 -0.14
CA LYS A 14 -6.89 12.48 1.02
C LYS A 14 -7.82 13.61 0.63
N SER A 15 -7.48 14.37 -0.40
CA SER A 15 -8.32 15.49 -0.87
C SER A 15 -9.68 15.04 -1.40
N LEU A 16 -9.77 13.80 -1.87
CA LEU A 16 -11.01 13.20 -2.37
C LEU A 16 -11.80 12.48 -1.27
N GLY A 17 -11.38 12.60 -0.02
CA GLY A 17 -12.05 11.96 1.10
C GLY A 17 -11.68 10.50 1.30
N GLY A 18 -10.66 10.02 0.60
CA GLY A 18 -10.17 8.66 0.76
C GLY A 18 -9.30 8.48 2.00
N MET A 19 -9.09 7.24 2.37
CA MET A 19 -8.29 6.87 3.54
C MET A 19 -6.93 6.33 3.10
N ILE A 20 -5.93 6.54 3.96
CA ILE A 20 -4.57 6.06 3.78
C ILE A 20 -4.17 5.24 5.00
N TYR A 21 -3.81 3.98 4.76
CA TYR A 21 -3.29 3.08 5.78
C TYR A 21 -1.89 2.63 5.40
N VAL A 22 -1.00 2.53 6.37
CA VAL A 22 0.36 2.05 6.13
C VAL A 22 0.55 0.71 6.80
N VAL A 23 0.95 -0.28 6.03
CA VAL A 23 1.32 -1.62 6.51
C VAL A 23 2.79 -1.81 6.13
N SER A 24 3.68 -1.78 7.11
CA SER A 24 5.12 -1.69 6.85
C SER A 24 5.91 -2.46 7.90
N HIS A 25 7.13 -2.85 7.54
CA HIS A 25 8.10 -3.41 8.48
C HIS A 25 8.97 -2.33 9.15
N SER A 26 8.67 -1.05 8.92
CA SER A 26 9.29 0.07 9.65
C SER A 26 8.53 0.33 10.95
N SER A 27 9.16 1.04 11.91
CA SER A 27 8.52 1.42 13.17
C SER A 27 7.52 2.54 12.99
N ASP A 28 6.59 2.67 13.95
CA ASP A 28 5.61 3.77 13.98
C ASP A 28 6.31 5.13 13.92
N VAL A 29 7.36 5.30 14.72
CA VAL A 29 8.11 6.58 14.79
C VAL A 29 8.67 6.96 13.44
N ASN A 30 9.29 6.01 12.73
CA ASN A 30 9.88 6.27 11.43
C ASN A 30 8.82 6.60 10.37
N ILE A 31 7.71 5.87 10.37
CA ILE A 31 6.61 6.10 9.43
C ILE A 31 6.00 7.49 9.63
N LEU A 32 5.69 7.85 10.87
CA LEU A 32 5.12 9.16 11.19
C LEU A 32 6.06 10.29 10.82
N ARG A 33 7.36 10.15 11.13
CA ARG A 33 8.37 11.14 10.77
C ARG A 33 8.42 11.35 9.25
N ASP A 34 8.46 10.26 8.49
CA ASP A 34 8.56 10.33 7.04
C ASP A 34 7.31 10.95 6.43
N TYR A 35 6.12 10.60 6.91
CA TYR A 35 4.87 11.20 6.43
C TYR A 35 4.81 12.69 6.73
N ARG A 36 5.15 13.10 7.95
CA ARG A 36 5.17 14.52 8.32
C ARG A 36 6.19 15.31 7.51
N THR A 37 7.39 14.73 7.33
CA THR A 37 8.48 15.41 6.62
C THR A 37 8.22 15.54 5.13
N HIS A 38 7.75 14.46 4.49
CA HIS A 38 7.62 14.41 3.02
C HIS A 38 6.24 14.75 2.52
N PHE A 39 5.19 14.47 3.29
CA PHE A 39 3.81 14.66 2.83
C PHE A 39 3.03 15.70 3.63
N GLY A 40 3.56 16.16 4.76
CA GLY A 40 2.90 17.15 5.61
C GLY A 40 1.59 16.65 6.23
N MET A 41 1.45 15.35 6.40
CA MET A 41 0.24 14.73 6.95
C MET A 41 0.58 13.40 7.61
N GLU A 42 -0.38 12.81 8.31
CA GLU A 42 -0.26 11.48 8.91
C GLU A 42 -1.22 10.51 8.21
N PRO A 43 -0.87 9.22 8.13
CA PRO A 43 -1.81 8.21 7.65
C PRO A 43 -2.96 8.03 8.65
N ASP A 44 -4.06 7.48 8.19
CA ASP A 44 -5.24 7.24 9.05
C ASP A 44 -5.00 6.16 10.08
N ALA A 45 -4.18 5.17 9.76
CA ALA A 45 -3.69 4.17 10.72
C ALA A 45 -2.38 3.58 10.23
N ILE A 46 -1.61 3.02 11.18
CA ILE A 46 -0.31 2.41 10.90
C ILE A 46 -0.28 1.02 11.50
N TYR A 47 0.16 0.05 10.70
CA TYR A 47 0.41 -1.33 11.11
C TYR A 47 1.88 -1.62 10.83
N SER A 48 2.70 -1.50 11.86
CA SER A 48 4.15 -1.41 11.72
C SER A 48 4.89 -2.60 12.33
N TRP A 49 6.21 -2.51 12.34
CA TRP A 49 7.08 -3.46 13.02
C TRP A 49 6.82 -3.52 14.52
N ASP A 50 6.19 -2.48 15.11
CA ASP A 50 5.87 -2.45 16.54
C ASP A 50 4.74 -3.42 16.92
N LEU A 51 4.03 -3.98 15.94
CA LEU A 51 3.08 -5.06 16.19
C LEU A 51 3.81 -6.35 16.56
N PRO A 52 3.17 -7.25 17.33
CA PRO A 52 3.69 -8.61 17.52
C PRO A 52 3.99 -9.27 16.18
N GLU A 53 5.02 -10.10 16.14
CA GLU A 53 5.49 -10.73 14.91
C GLU A 53 4.37 -11.46 14.16
N GLU A 54 3.51 -12.17 14.86
CA GLU A 54 2.42 -12.96 14.28
C GLU A 54 1.32 -12.09 13.65
N LEU A 55 1.30 -10.78 13.94
CA LEU A 55 0.32 -9.85 13.37
C LEU A 55 0.88 -9.03 12.21
N ARG A 56 2.19 -9.13 11.94
CA ARG A 56 2.83 -8.41 10.83
C ARG A 56 2.57 -9.13 9.50
N LYS A 57 2.81 -8.44 8.37
CA LYS A 57 2.77 -9.11 7.07
C LYS A 57 3.62 -10.38 7.11
N PRO A 58 3.18 -11.49 6.56
CA PRO A 58 2.01 -11.68 5.67
C PRO A 58 0.69 -11.99 6.40
N SER A 59 0.57 -11.74 7.69
CA SER A 59 -0.71 -11.92 8.40
C SER A 59 -1.78 -11.02 7.82
N THR A 60 -3.02 -11.50 7.80
CA THR A 60 -4.17 -10.72 7.33
C THR A 60 -4.65 -9.71 8.37
N TYR A 61 -4.06 -9.68 9.56
CA TYR A 61 -4.53 -8.86 10.68
C TYR A 61 -4.76 -7.38 10.30
N ALA A 62 -3.78 -6.76 9.64
CA ALA A 62 -3.88 -5.35 9.28
C ALA A 62 -5.11 -5.06 8.43
N LEU A 63 -5.33 -5.88 7.39
CA LEU A 63 -6.48 -5.68 6.48
C LEU A 63 -7.80 -5.99 7.18
N GLU A 64 -7.85 -7.05 7.98
CA GLU A 64 -9.05 -7.41 8.73
C GLU A 64 -9.39 -6.34 9.78
N ASP A 65 -8.40 -5.78 10.45
CA ASP A 65 -8.60 -4.72 11.42
C ASP A 65 -9.11 -3.44 10.77
N ILE A 66 -8.58 -3.10 9.60
CA ILE A 66 -9.08 -1.96 8.81
C ILE A 66 -10.55 -2.15 8.44
N MET A 67 -10.90 -3.33 7.93
CA MET A 67 -12.28 -3.63 7.56
C MET A 67 -13.23 -3.49 8.76
N LYS A 68 -12.83 -4.06 9.89
CA LYS A 68 -13.64 -4.05 11.11
C LYS A 68 -13.77 -2.65 11.71
N THR A 69 -12.63 -1.94 11.81
CA THR A 69 -12.58 -0.66 12.51
C THR A 69 -13.22 0.47 11.69
N TYR A 70 -13.02 0.45 10.38
CA TYR A 70 -13.44 1.54 9.49
C TYR A 70 -14.64 1.18 8.61
N GLY A 71 -15.11 -0.05 8.68
CA GLY A 71 -16.32 -0.46 7.98
C GLY A 71 -16.16 -0.69 6.49
N PHE A 72 -14.96 -1.06 6.03
CA PHE A 72 -14.73 -1.34 4.61
C PHE A 72 -14.89 -2.81 4.28
N SER A 73 -15.38 -3.09 3.07
CA SER A 73 -15.34 -4.42 2.48
C SER A 73 -14.05 -4.58 1.67
N PRO A 74 -13.64 -5.83 1.36
CA PRO A 74 -12.45 -6.03 0.51
C PRO A 74 -12.50 -5.30 -0.82
N ALA A 75 -13.69 -5.17 -1.43
CA ALA A 75 -13.86 -4.49 -2.72
C ALA A 75 -13.59 -2.98 -2.66
N GLN A 76 -13.58 -2.40 -1.46
CA GLN A 76 -13.34 -0.97 -1.26
C GLN A 76 -11.88 -0.65 -0.94
N MET A 77 -11.01 -1.66 -0.96
CA MET A 77 -9.62 -1.55 -0.56
C MET A 77 -8.68 -1.95 -1.69
N LEU A 78 -7.52 -1.33 -1.72
CA LEU A 78 -6.43 -1.69 -2.63
C LEU A 78 -5.11 -1.66 -1.86
N VAL A 79 -4.36 -2.74 -1.91
CA VAL A 79 -3.00 -2.80 -1.39
C VAL A 79 -2.04 -2.37 -2.49
N VAL A 80 -1.09 -1.50 -2.18
CA VAL A 80 -0.01 -1.11 -3.09
C VAL A 80 1.30 -1.42 -2.41
N ASP A 81 2.07 -2.33 -2.96
CA ASP A 81 3.33 -2.77 -2.35
C ASP A 81 4.23 -3.39 -3.43
N ASP A 82 5.50 -3.59 -3.10
CA ASP A 82 6.50 -4.15 -4.00
C ASP A 82 7.10 -5.47 -3.51
N MET A 83 6.56 -6.04 -2.43
CA MET A 83 7.10 -7.25 -1.80
C MET A 83 6.05 -8.36 -1.67
N LYS A 84 6.53 -9.60 -1.78
CA LYS A 84 5.68 -10.79 -1.74
C LYS A 84 4.84 -10.94 -0.46
N PRO A 85 5.33 -10.62 0.75
CA PRO A 85 4.50 -10.69 1.95
C PRO A 85 3.19 -9.89 1.85
N ALA A 86 3.21 -8.75 1.15
CA ALA A 86 2.00 -7.96 0.92
C ALA A 86 1.02 -8.70 0.00
N TRP A 87 1.52 -9.39 -1.03
CA TRP A 87 0.67 -10.22 -1.87
C TRP A 87 0.04 -11.35 -1.09
N GLU A 88 0.81 -12.03 -0.24
CA GLU A 88 0.27 -13.10 0.60
C GLU A 88 -0.84 -12.59 1.52
N MET A 89 -0.63 -11.44 2.15
CA MET A 89 -1.61 -10.78 3.01
C MET A 89 -2.89 -10.43 2.25
N ALA A 90 -2.75 -9.75 1.13
CA ALA A 90 -3.88 -9.32 0.32
C ALA A 90 -4.67 -10.50 -0.25
N SER A 91 -3.95 -11.50 -0.77
CA SER A 91 -4.56 -12.70 -1.35
C SER A 91 -5.41 -13.45 -0.32
N LYS A 92 -4.90 -13.64 0.89
CA LYS A 92 -5.63 -14.33 1.96
C LYS A 92 -6.84 -13.53 2.44
N ALA A 93 -6.75 -12.21 2.44
CA ALA A 93 -7.83 -11.34 2.89
C ALA A 93 -8.86 -11.04 1.80
N GLY A 94 -8.61 -11.44 0.57
CA GLY A 94 -9.51 -11.18 -0.56
C GLY A 94 -9.46 -9.75 -1.07
N VAL A 95 -8.37 -9.03 -0.81
CA VAL A 95 -8.18 -7.64 -1.23
C VAL A 95 -7.29 -7.61 -2.47
N SER A 96 -7.66 -6.79 -3.45
CA SER A 96 -6.84 -6.62 -4.65
C SER A 96 -5.51 -5.96 -4.33
N ILE A 97 -4.47 -6.35 -5.05
CA ILE A 97 -3.13 -5.78 -4.87
C ILE A 97 -2.56 -5.28 -6.20
N ALA A 98 -2.00 -4.08 -6.16
CA ALA A 98 -1.25 -3.46 -7.23
C ALA A 98 0.25 -3.56 -6.91
N PHE A 99 1.00 -4.18 -7.80
CA PHE A 99 2.45 -4.29 -7.66
C PHE A 99 3.10 -2.97 -8.07
N ALA A 100 3.88 -2.39 -7.15
CA ALA A 100 4.64 -1.17 -7.37
C ALA A 100 5.99 -1.54 -8.02
N ALA A 101 5.97 -1.80 -9.33
CA ALA A 101 7.14 -2.32 -10.04
C ALA A 101 8.31 -1.34 -10.05
N TRP A 102 8.04 -0.04 -9.91
CA TRP A 102 9.12 0.96 -9.82
C TRP A 102 10.06 0.73 -8.64
N GLY A 103 9.59 0.04 -7.59
CA GLY A 103 10.40 -0.31 -6.42
C GLY A 103 11.31 -1.51 -6.64
N ARG A 104 11.17 -2.22 -7.76
CA ARG A 104 11.91 -3.47 -8.05
C ARG A 104 12.58 -3.47 -9.42
N LYS A 105 12.93 -2.30 -9.95
CA LYS A 105 13.59 -2.20 -11.26
C LYS A 105 14.90 -2.97 -11.34
N ASP A 106 15.62 -3.04 -10.21
CA ASP A 106 16.92 -3.72 -10.15
C ASP A 106 16.79 -5.20 -9.77
N TYR A 107 15.56 -5.71 -9.67
CA TYR A 107 15.29 -7.10 -9.28
C TYR A 107 14.32 -7.76 -10.26
N PRO A 108 14.76 -8.05 -11.49
CA PRO A 108 13.86 -8.53 -12.55
C PRO A 108 13.15 -9.83 -12.23
N GLU A 109 13.78 -10.75 -11.49
CA GLU A 109 13.16 -12.02 -11.12
C GLU A 109 11.99 -11.81 -10.15
N ILE A 110 12.17 -10.94 -9.16
CA ILE A 110 11.12 -10.58 -8.21
C ILE A 110 10.00 -9.86 -8.94
N ALA A 111 10.34 -8.94 -9.83
CA ALA A 111 9.35 -8.19 -10.61
C ALA A 111 8.50 -9.11 -11.48
N GLU A 112 9.12 -10.10 -12.13
CA GLU A 112 8.39 -11.07 -12.95
C GLU A 112 7.41 -11.89 -12.12
N GLU A 113 7.86 -12.41 -10.98
CA GLU A 113 7.00 -13.17 -10.08
C GLU A 113 5.82 -12.34 -9.59
N MET A 114 6.07 -11.10 -9.16
CA MET A 114 5.03 -10.24 -8.63
C MET A 114 4.02 -9.82 -9.69
N ARG A 115 4.46 -9.61 -10.95
CA ARG A 115 3.54 -9.30 -12.05
C ARG A 115 2.58 -10.46 -12.32
N ASP A 116 3.05 -11.69 -12.17
CA ASP A 116 2.22 -12.87 -12.38
C ASP A 116 1.21 -13.07 -11.23
N LEU A 117 1.58 -12.72 -10.00
CA LEU A 117 0.77 -12.96 -8.82
C LEU A 117 -0.25 -11.85 -8.54
N CYS A 118 0.12 -10.59 -8.74
CA CYS A 118 -0.71 -9.45 -8.35
C CYS A 118 -1.82 -9.17 -9.36
N ASP A 119 -2.89 -8.55 -8.89
CA ASP A 119 -4.05 -8.22 -9.73
C ASP A 119 -3.71 -7.14 -10.76
N PHE A 120 -2.85 -6.20 -10.37
CA PHE A 120 -2.40 -5.09 -11.21
C PHE A 120 -0.90 -4.89 -11.05
N SER A 121 -0.26 -4.29 -12.06
CA SER A 121 1.16 -3.92 -12.00
C SER A 121 1.37 -2.57 -12.66
N PHE A 122 2.18 -1.72 -12.04
CA PHE A 122 2.47 -0.38 -12.56
C PHE A 122 3.97 -0.13 -12.52
N ASP A 123 4.53 0.29 -13.65
CA ASP A 123 5.97 0.55 -13.78
C ASP A 123 6.37 1.93 -13.28
N SER A 124 5.40 2.82 -13.08
CA SER A 124 5.64 4.17 -12.58
C SER A 124 4.53 4.63 -11.66
N THR A 125 4.83 5.64 -10.84
CA THR A 125 3.83 6.27 -9.98
C THR A 125 2.76 6.98 -10.81
N GLU A 126 3.11 7.51 -11.98
CA GLU A 126 2.15 8.15 -12.89
C GLU A 126 1.09 7.17 -13.38
N GLU A 127 1.50 5.93 -13.71
CA GLU A 127 0.55 4.89 -14.11
C GLU A 127 -0.42 4.54 -12.98
N LEU A 128 0.09 4.42 -11.76
CA LEU A 128 -0.75 4.17 -10.58
C LEU A 128 -1.73 5.32 -10.36
N GLU A 129 -1.27 6.55 -10.40
CA GLU A 129 -2.12 7.73 -10.21
C GLU A 129 -3.24 7.76 -11.23
N LYS A 130 -2.94 7.49 -12.48
CA LYS A 130 -3.93 7.46 -13.56
C LYS A 130 -4.97 6.38 -13.31
N PHE A 131 -4.54 5.20 -12.91
CA PHE A 131 -5.45 4.10 -12.60
C PHE A 131 -6.39 4.46 -11.43
N LEU A 132 -5.86 5.06 -10.37
CA LEU A 132 -6.65 5.36 -9.17
C LEU A 132 -7.65 6.49 -9.39
N PHE A 133 -7.31 7.53 -10.15
CA PHE A 133 -8.07 8.78 -10.14
C PHE A 133 -8.62 9.20 -11.51
N ASP A 134 -7.96 8.81 -12.59
CA ASP A 134 -8.30 9.31 -13.93
C ASP A 134 -9.08 8.31 -14.78
N THR A 135 -9.30 7.10 -14.25
CA THR A 135 -10.12 6.12 -14.94
C THR A 135 -11.60 6.50 -14.77
N SER A 136 -12.30 6.68 -15.88
CA SER A 136 -13.75 6.87 -15.84
C SER A 136 -14.44 5.57 -16.24
N PHE A 137 -15.46 5.28 -15.50
CA PHE A 137 -16.28 4.09 -15.73
C PHE A 137 -17.67 4.51 -16.14
#